data_077f54f59bcb79e3a0fb2d170913f183
#
_entry.id   077f54f59bcb79e3a0fb2d170913f183
#
_cell.length_a   1.000
_cell.length_b   1.000
_cell.length_c   1.000
_cell.angle_alpha   90.00
_cell.angle_beta   90.00
_cell.angle_gamma   90.00
#
_symmetry.space_group_name_H-M   'P 1'
#
loop_
_entity.id
_entity.type
_entity.pdbx_description
1 polymer ?
#
loop_
_entity_poly.entity_id
_entity_poly.type
_entity_poly.pdbx_seq_one_letter_code
_entity_poly.pdbx_strand_id
1 'polypeptide(L)'
;MAIVLPDSILSNPGLSYIRRMVLRRAYVIASVDLPRQTFARSDTHTMTSVLVLQKFTEGERRMVAETGRPPEYEIFMAIADRVGWDLRGNPVYVRTPEGEEVLRKTTRNVTTRNAKGEVIEISKEVEEAIVDDQLPAVTQLFENWLAQKSPRWLHV
;
A
#
# COMPACT_ATOMS: atom_id res chain seq x y z
N MET A 1 11.01 -6.44 4.28
CA MET A 1 10.80 -6.66 2.83
C MET A 1 9.32 -6.51 2.54
N ALA A 2 8.94 -5.76 1.51
CA ALA A 2 7.56 -5.75 1.01
C ALA A 2 7.51 -6.48 -0.34
N ILE A 3 6.42 -7.22 -0.59
CA ILE A 3 6.20 -7.97 -1.83
C ILE A 3 4.73 -7.91 -2.22
N VAL A 4 4.46 -7.71 -3.51
CA VAL A 4 3.12 -7.81 -4.07
C VAL A 4 2.93 -9.23 -4.63
N LEU A 5 1.86 -9.88 -4.23
CA LEU A 5 1.54 -11.24 -4.62
C LEU A 5 0.12 -11.31 -5.23
N PRO A 6 -0.10 -12.15 -6.24
CA PRO A 6 -1.45 -12.50 -6.65
C PRO A 6 -2.24 -13.10 -5.50
N ASP A 7 -3.52 -12.75 -5.38
CA ASP A 7 -4.39 -13.25 -4.31
C ASP A 7 -4.45 -14.78 -4.24
N SER A 8 -4.32 -15.46 -5.37
CA SER A 8 -4.26 -16.93 -5.43
C SER A 8 -3.15 -17.55 -4.57
N ILE A 9 -2.03 -16.82 -4.32
CA ILE A 9 -0.97 -17.31 -3.44
C ILE A 9 -1.47 -17.38 -1.99
N LEU A 10 -2.34 -16.44 -1.59
CA LEU A 10 -2.86 -16.36 -0.23
C LEU A 10 -4.10 -17.23 -0.03
N SER A 11 -4.97 -17.36 -1.04
CA SER A 11 -6.28 -18.00 -0.94
C SER A 11 -6.31 -19.45 -1.42
N ASN A 12 -5.55 -19.81 -2.48
CA ASN A 12 -5.64 -21.14 -3.09
C ASN A 12 -5.08 -22.25 -2.16
N PRO A 13 -5.88 -23.28 -1.81
CA PRO A 13 -5.42 -24.42 -1.00
C PRO A 13 -4.22 -25.16 -1.59
N GLY A 14 -4.14 -25.32 -2.92
CA GLY A 14 -3.03 -25.98 -3.62
C GLY A 14 -1.69 -25.26 -3.46
N LEU A 15 -1.71 -23.95 -3.11
CA LEU A 15 -0.51 -23.14 -2.88
C LEU A 15 -0.16 -22.97 -1.40
N SER A 16 -0.79 -23.74 -0.51
CA SER A 16 -0.54 -23.70 0.94
C SER A 16 0.93 -23.95 1.32
N TYR A 17 1.67 -24.69 0.50
CA TYR A 17 3.10 -24.94 0.73
C TYR A 17 3.93 -23.65 0.67
N ILE A 18 3.57 -22.69 -0.21
CA ILE A 18 4.25 -21.38 -0.31
C ILE A 18 4.00 -20.59 0.97
N ARG A 19 2.75 -20.52 1.45
CA ARG A 19 2.41 -19.83 2.69
C ARG A 19 3.16 -20.43 3.89
N ARG A 20 3.19 -21.77 3.99
CA ARG A 20 3.97 -22.46 5.03
C ARG A 20 5.46 -22.18 4.93
N MET A 21 6.01 -22.09 3.72
CA MET A 21 7.42 -21.73 3.52
C MET A 21 7.72 -20.33 4.04
N VAL A 22 6.86 -19.34 3.77
CA VAL A 22 7.00 -17.96 4.28
C VAL A 22 6.93 -17.95 5.80
N LEU A 23 5.88 -18.56 6.38
CA LEU A 23 5.63 -18.57 7.83
C LEU A 23 6.72 -19.31 8.64
N ARG A 24 7.52 -20.14 8.01
CA ARG A 24 8.69 -20.79 8.64
C ARG A 24 9.95 -19.95 8.60
N ARG A 25 9.98 -18.83 7.90
CA ARG A 25 11.17 -18.02 7.63
C ARG A 25 11.06 -16.56 7.98
N ALA A 26 9.83 -16.07 8.12
CA ALA A 26 9.56 -14.66 8.34
C ALA A 26 8.26 -14.44 9.12
N TYR A 27 8.22 -13.34 9.84
CA TYR A 27 6.98 -12.76 10.33
C TYR A 27 6.24 -12.07 9.18
N VAL A 28 4.94 -12.20 9.13
CA VAL A 28 4.08 -11.36 8.30
C VAL A 28 3.70 -10.14 9.14
N ILE A 29 4.29 -8.99 8.86
CA ILE A 29 4.03 -7.75 9.61
C ILE A 29 2.71 -7.13 9.20
N ALA A 30 2.46 -7.10 7.87
CA ALA A 30 1.22 -6.59 7.32
C ALA A 30 0.77 -7.40 6.11
N SER A 31 -0.56 -7.44 5.92
CA SER A 31 -1.23 -7.90 4.71
C SER A 31 -2.26 -6.85 4.31
N VAL A 32 -2.09 -6.26 3.13
CA VAL A 32 -3.00 -5.27 2.57
C VAL A 32 -3.56 -5.82 1.27
N ASP A 33 -4.87 -6.01 1.22
CA ASP A 33 -5.56 -6.44 0.01
C ASP A 33 -5.82 -5.26 -0.92
N LEU A 34 -5.58 -5.45 -2.21
CA LEU A 34 -5.68 -4.42 -3.24
C LEU A 34 -6.75 -4.80 -4.26
N PRO A 35 -7.56 -3.82 -4.72
CA PRO A 35 -8.63 -4.07 -5.66
C PRO A 35 -8.09 -4.37 -7.08
N ARG A 36 -8.93 -4.96 -7.92
CA ARG A 36 -8.59 -5.36 -9.30
C ARG A 36 -8.05 -4.21 -10.15
N GLN A 37 -8.53 -2.99 -9.94
CA GLN A 37 -8.12 -1.82 -10.68
C GLN A 37 -6.70 -1.35 -10.36
N THR A 38 -6.05 -1.89 -9.31
CA THR A 38 -4.70 -1.47 -8.91
C THR A 38 -3.71 -1.49 -10.07
N PHE A 39 -3.76 -2.53 -10.89
CA PHE A 39 -2.87 -2.70 -12.04
C PHE A 39 -3.57 -2.52 -13.40
N ALA A 40 -4.75 -1.89 -13.42
CA ALA A 40 -5.52 -1.67 -14.65
C ALA A 40 -4.72 -0.93 -15.74
N ARG A 41 -3.87 0.03 -15.33
CA ARG A 41 -2.98 0.77 -16.26
C ARG A 41 -1.86 -0.08 -16.85
N SER A 42 -1.62 -1.25 -16.30
CA SER A 42 -0.65 -2.25 -16.82
C SER A 42 -1.36 -3.41 -17.52
N ASP A 43 -2.60 -3.20 -17.96
CA ASP A 43 -3.44 -4.17 -18.65
C ASP A 43 -3.63 -5.50 -17.89
N THR A 44 -3.65 -5.41 -16.55
CA THR A 44 -3.81 -6.54 -15.65
C THR A 44 -4.93 -6.27 -14.65
N HIS A 45 -5.86 -7.22 -14.51
CA HIS A 45 -7.00 -7.13 -13.59
C HIS A 45 -6.95 -8.20 -12.49
N THR A 46 -5.75 -8.64 -12.14
CA THR A 46 -5.56 -9.63 -11.08
C THR A 46 -5.67 -8.97 -9.71
N MET A 47 -6.46 -9.57 -8.84
CA MET A 47 -6.47 -9.20 -7.42
C MET A 47 -5.11 -9.53 -6.82
N THR A 48 -4.57 -8.61 -6.04
CA THR A 48 -3.24 -8.74 -5.45
C THR A 48 -3.27 -8.27 -4.01
N SER A 49 -2.32 -8.76 -3.22
CA SER A 49 -2.11 -8.29 -1.85
C SER A 49 -0.65 -7.86 -1.67
N VAL A 50 -0.43 -6.85 -0.85
CA VAL A 50 0.90 -6.46 -0.38
C VAL A 50 1.17 -7.18 0.93
N LEU A 51 2.25 -7.95 0.99
CA LEU A 51 2.77 -8.50 2.24
C LEU A 51 4.02 -7.73 2.67
N VAL A 52 4.05 -7.28 3.92
CA VAL A 52 5.25 -6.78 4.59
C VAL A 52 5.79 -7.89 5.48
N LEU A 53 7.03 -8.28 5.23
CA LEU A 53 7.66 -9.42 5.86
C LEU A 53 8.93 -9.01 6.60
N GLN A 54 9.15 -9.59 7.77
CA GLN A 54 10.41 -9.51 8.52
C GLN A 54 11.02 -10.89 8.66
N LYS A 55 12.21 -11.07 8.11
CA LYS A 55 12.95 -12.32 8.19
C LYS A 55 13.28 -12.67 9.65
N PHE A 56 13.15 -13.94 10.02
CA PHE A 56 13.59 -14.42 11.32
C PHE A 56 15.08 -14.25 11.51
N THR A 57 15.48 -13.95 12.72
CA THR A 57 16.86 -14.10 13.19
C THR A 57 17.25 -15.59 13.21
N GLU A 58 18.54 -15.88 13.32
CA GLU A 58 19.02 -17.27 13.40
C GLU A 58 18.46 -18.02 14.62
N GLY A 59 18.35 -17.34 15.79
CA GLY A 59 17.77 -17.92 16.99
C GLY A 59 16.28 -18.26 16.82
N GLU A 60 15.53 -17.36 16.18
CA GLU A 60 14.09 -17.58 15.89
C GLU A 60 13.88 -18.73 14.90
N ARG A 61 14.72 -18.82 13.87
CA ARG A 61 14.67 -19.96 12.94
C ARG A 61 14.88 -21.29 13.64
N ARG A 62 15.84 -21.38 14.56
CA ARG A 62 16.07 -22.58 15.36
C ARG A 62 14.86 -22.92 16.22
N MET A 63 14.33 -21.92 16.94
CA MET A 63 13.13 -22.13 17.76
C MET A 63 11.93 -22.61 16.94
N VAL A 64 11.69 -22.01 15.77
CA VAL A 64 10.61 -22.43 14.86
C VAL A 64 10.85 -23.83 14.31
N ALA A 65 12.10 -24.21 14.06
CA ALA A 65 12.45 -25.57 13.64
C ALA A 65 12.16 -26.62 14.73
N GLU A 66 12.38 -26.28 16.01
CA GLU A 66 12.13 -27.14 17.16
C GLU A 66 10.65 -27.21 17.56
N THR A 67 9.96 -26.05 17.57
CA THR A 67 8.57 -25.96 18.06
C THR A 67 7.52 -26.12 16.96
N GLY A 68 7.92 -26.00 15.71
CA GLY A 68 7.04 -26.08 14.54
C GLY A 68 6.26 -24.77 14.24
N ARG A 69 6.37 -23.75 15.07
CA ARG A 69 5.63 -22.47 14.94
C ARG A 69 6.41 -21.28 15.51
N PRO A 70 6.21 -20.06 14.97
CA PRO A 70 6.75 -18.85 15.59
C PRO A 70 6.03 -18.51 16.90
N PRO A 71 6.58 -17.60 17.71
CA PRO A 71 5.85 -17.00 18.83
C PRO A 71 4.57 -16.33 18.33
N GLU A 72 3.60 -16.14 19.22
CA GLU A 72 2.41 -15.36 18.91
C GLU A 72 2.80 -13.91 18.62
N TYR A 73 2.19 -13.34 17.59
CA TYR A 73 2.39 -11.94 17.18
C TYR A 73 1.15 -11.44 16.45
N GLU A 74 1.02 -10.13 16.40
CA GLU A 74 -0.07 -9.48 15.68
C GLU A 74 0.33 -9.14 14.25
N ILE A 75 -0.65 -9.13 13.36
CA ILE A 75 -0.50 -8.78 11.95
C ILE A 75 -1.41 -7.59 11.66
N PHE A 76 -0.87 -6.54 11.06
CA PHE A 76 -1.70 -5.47 10.51
C PHE A 76 -2.41 -5.99 9.27
N MET A 77 -3.75 -5.86 9.24
CA MET A 77 -4.54 -6.26 8.08
C MET A 77 -5.43 -5.11 7.62
N ALA A 78 -5.44 -4.84 6.33
CA ALA A 78 -6.29 -3.83 5.72
C ALA A 78 -6.78 -4.28 4.34
N ILE A 79 -7.89 -3.69 3.91
CA ILE A 79 -8.44 -3.82 2.56
C ILE A 79 -8.53 -2.42 1.99
N ALA A 80 -7.96 -2.20 0.83
CA ALA A 80 -8.15 -0.98 0.05
C ALA A 80 -9.12 -1.29 -1.11
N ASP A 81 -10.27 -0.63 -1.10
CA ASP A 81 -11.28 -0.79 -2.15
C ASP A 81 -11.08 0.19 -3.31
N ARG A 82 -10.36 1.30 -3.05
CA ARG A 82 -10.17 2.41 -3.98
C ARG A 82 -8.70 2.82 -4.03
N VAL A 83 -8.20 3.01 -5.24
CA VAL A 83 -6.79 3.32 -5.54
C VAL A 83 -6.64 4.49 -6.51
N GLY A 84 -7.68 5.30 -6.65
CA GLY A 84 -7.64 6.54 -7.43
C GLY A 84 -8.00 6.40 -8.90
N TRP A 85 -8.30 5.19 -9.40
CA TRP A 85 -8.73 4.96 -10.80
C TRP A 85 -9.67 3.76 -10.94
N ASP A 86 -10.42 3.76 -12.04
CA ASP A 86 -11.31 2.68 -12.42
C ASP A 86 -10.58 1.52 -13.16
N LEU A 87 -11.34 0.48 -13.55
CA LEU A 87 -10.81 -0.66 -14.31
C LEU A 87 -10.28 -0.30 -15.71
N ARG A 88 -10.56 0.90 -16.23
CA ARG A 88 -10.06 1.41 -17.50
C ARG A 88 -8.83 2.31 -17.31
N GLY A 89 -8.42 2.56 -16.05
CA GLY A 89 -7.31 3.44 -15.70
C GLY A 89 -7.67 4.92 -15.70
N ASN A 90 -8.97 5.29 -15.79
CA ASN A 90 -9.41 6.68 -15.65
C ASN A 90 -9.37 7.09 -14.17
N PRO A 91 -8.96 8.33 -13.85
CA PRO A 91 -8.97 8.81 -12.48
C PRO A 91 -10.40 8.84 -11.91
N VAL A 92 -10.52 8.47 -10.64
CA VAL A 92 -11.75 8.55 -9.85
C VAL A 92 -11.52 9.56 -8.74
N TYR A 93 -12.46 10.50 -8.59
CA TYR A 93 -12.37 11.57 -7.61
C TYR A 93 -13.42 11.43 -6.52
N VAL A 94 -13.09 11.93 -5.34
CA VAL A 94 -14.02 12.03 -4.21
C VAL A 94 -15.17 12.97 -4.61
N ARG A 95 -16.40 12.55 -4.33
CA ARG A 95 -17.62 13.32 -4.64
C ARG A 95 -18.39 13.66 -3.38
N THR A 96 -19.07 14.82 -3.42
CA THR A 96 -20.07 15.20 -2.43
C THR A 96 -21.32 14.33 -2.58
N PRO A 97 -22.25 14.34 -1.60
CA PRO A 97 -23.54 13.66 -1.74
C PRO A 97 -24.35 14.11 -2.96
N GLU A 98 -24.16 15.36 -3.41
CA GLU A 98 -24.79 15.96 -4.59
C GLU A 98 -24.12 15.54 -5.90
N GLY A 99 -22.97 14.85 -5.83
CA GLY A 99 -22.23 14.29 -6.97
C GLY A 99 -21.14 15.21 -7.53
N GLU A 100 -20.87 16.36 -6.91
CA GLU A 100 -19.80 17.28 -7.30
C GLU A 100 -18.44 16.78 -6.83
N GLU A 101 -17.37 17.09 -7.58
CA GLU A 101 -16.01 16.73 -7.19
C GLU A 101 -15.53 17.59 -6.02
N VAL A 102 -14.95 16.96 -5.01
CA VAL A 102 -14.34 17.66 -3.88
C VAL A 102 -12.99 18.20 -4.32
N LEU A 103 -12.83 19.52 -4.23
CA LEU A 103 -11.62 20.25 -4.60
C LEU A 103 -10.77 20.58 -3.37
N ARG A 104 -9.45 20.55 -3.54
CA ARG A 104 -8.49 21.09 -2.57
C ARG A 104 -7.65 22.17 -3.24
N LYS A 105 -7.31 23.20 -2.48
CA LYS A 105 -6.31 24.19 -2.89
C LYS A 105 -4.92 23.60 -2.72
N THR A 106 -4.11 23.67 -3.74
CA THR A 106 -2.71 23.24 -3.71
C THR A 106 -1.84 24.27 -4.43
N THR A 107 -0.56 24.28 -4.12
CA THR A 107 0.41 25.17 -4.77
C THR A 107 1.19 24.36 -5.81
N ARG A 108 1.15 24.81 -7.05
CA ARG A 108 1.93 24.20 -8.14
C ARG A 108 2.97 25.19 -8.65
N ASN A 109 4.21 24.73 -8.77
CA ASN A 109 5.24 25.50 -9.44
C ASN A 109 5.03 25.39 -10.96
N VAL A 110 4.88 26.55 -11.60
CA VAL A 110 4.66 26.67 -13.05
C VAL A 110 5.81 27.48 -13.65
N THR A 111 6.43 26.91 -14.66
CA THR A 111 7.46 27.59 -15.43
C THR A 111 6.79 28.55 -16.42
N THR A 112 7.12 29.84 -16.36
CA THR A 112 6.63 30.85 -17.29
C THR A 112 7.78 31.74 -17.77
N ARG A 113 7.53 32.59 -18.77
CA ARG A 113 8.50 33.60 -19.22
C ARG A 113 8.11 34.96 -18.71
N ASN A 114 9.08 35.68 -18.15
CA ASN A 114 8.89 37.07 -17.74
C ASN A 114 8.86 38.02 -18.96
N ALA A 115 8.60 39.30 -18.72
CA ALA A 115 8.56 40.34 -19.77
C ALA A 115 9.91 40.48 -20.56
N LYS A 116 11.00 39.98 -20.01
CA LYS A 116 12.34 39.97 -20.65
C LYS A 116 12.62 38.68 -21.42
N GLY A 117 11.68 37.75 -21.47
CA GLY A 117 11.82 36.44 -22.15
C GLY A 117 12.56 35.38 -21.33
N GLU A 118 12.97 35.67 -20.11
CA GLU A 118 13.67 34.73 -19.21
C GLU A 118 12.67 33.73 -18.64
N VAL A 119 13.09 32.47 -18.51
CA VAL A 119 12.30 31.41 -17.89
C VAL A 119 12.36 31.57 -16.38
N ILE A 120 11.21 31.78 -15.76
CA ILE A 120 11.06 31.88 -14.30
C ILE A 120 10.08 30.85 -13.80
N GLU A 121 10.29 30.35 -12.58
CA GLU A 121 9.38 29.47 -11.88
C GLU A 121 8.54 30.29 -10.89
N ILE A 122 7.23 30.20 -11.01
CA ILE A 122 6.28 30.88 -10.10
C ILE A 122 5.39 29.86 -9.42
N SER A 123 5.12 30.06 -8.15
CA SER A 123 4.14 29.28 -7.40
C SER A 123 2.75 29.86 -7.64
N LYS A 124 1.84 29.00 -8.12
CA LYS A 124 0.44 29.37 -8.38
C LYS A 124 -0.48 28.49 -7.55
N GLU A 125 -1.43 29.09 -6.85
CA GLU A 125 -2.54 28.35 -6.25
C GLU A 125 -3.45 27.81 -7.36
N VAL A 126 -3.75 26.52 -7.29
CA VAL A 126 -4.68 25.83 -8.18
C VAL A 126 -5.65 24.99 -7.35
N GLU A 127 -6.86 24.83 -7.83
CA GLU A 127 -7.81 23.90 -7.26
C GLU A 127 -7.70 22.58 -8.01
N GLU A 128 -7.53 21.50 -7.27
CA GLU A 128 -7.40 20.14 -7.83
C GLU A 128 -8.43 19.23 -7.18
N ALA A 129 -9.10 18.40 -7.99
CA ALA A 129 -10.00 17.38 -7.49
C ALA A 129 -9.23 16.34 -6.66
N ILE A 130 -9.79 15.97 -5.52
CA ILE A 130 -9.19 14.97 -4.64
C ILE A 130 -9.41 13.59 -5.25
N VAL A 131 -8.31 12.89 -5.54
CA VAL A 131 -8.35 11.52 -6.02
C VAL A 131 -8.88 10.59 -4.93
N ASP A 132 -9.82 9.71 -5.27
CA ASP A 132 -10.41 8.75 -4.34
C ASP A 132 -9.49 7.53 -4.14
N ASP A 133 -8.43 7.73 -3.36
CA ASP A 133 -7.39 6.76 -3.06
C ASP A 133 -7.30 6.52 -1.55
N GLN A 134 -7.46 5.25 -1.14
CA GLN A 134 -7.39 4.85 0.26
C GLN A 134 -5.96 4.46 0.70
N LEU A 135 -5.01 4.27 -0.22
CA LEU A 135 -3.66 3.83 0.14
C LEU A 135 -2.93 4.78 1.09
N PRO A 136 -3.03 6.12 0.94
CA PRO A 136 -2.44 7.04 1.92
C PRO A 136 -2.99 6.85 3.34
N ALA A 137 -4.31 6.63 3.47
CA ALA A 137 -4.94 6.39 4.78
C ALA A 137 -4.52 5.04 5.37
N VAL A 138 -4.44 3.98 4.56
CA VAL A 138 -3.94 2.67 4.98
C VAL A 138 -2.48 2.77 5.44
N THR A 139 -1.64 3.52 4.72
CA THR A 139 -0.24 3.76 5.10
C THR A 139 -0.15 4.45 6.46
N GLN A 140 -0.92 5.51 6.68
CA GLN A 140 -0.93 6.23 7.96
C GLN A 140 -1.40 5.35 9.12
N LEU A 141 -2.42 4.51 8.89
CA LEU A 141 -2.89 3.54 9.89
C LEU A 141 -1.81 2.50 10.22
N PHE A 142 -1.09 2.02 9.22
CA PHE A 142 0.01 1.08 9.41
C PHE A 142 1.17 1.71 10.19
N GLU A 143 1.58 2.93 9.87
CA GLU A 143 2.61 3.66 10.61
C GLU A 143 2.21 3.88 12.08
N ASN A 144 0.97 4.30 12.32
CA ASN A 144 0.45 4.48 13.67
C ASN A 144 0.43 3.15 14.45
N TRP A 145 0.05 2.05 13.79
CA TRP A 145 0.06 0.72 14.40
C TRP A 145 1.50 0.28 14.73
N LEU A 146 2.47 0.48 13.81
CA LEU A 146 3.88 0.17 14.07
C LEU A 146 4.43 0.96 15.25
N ALA A 147 4.10 2.24 15.37
CA ALA A 147 4.57 3.10 16.47
C ALA A 147 4.11 2.63 17.86
N GLN A 148 3.01 1.87 17.92
CA GLN A 148 2.48 1.29 19.17
C GLN A 148 3.12 -0.07 19.52
N LYS A 149 3.92 -0.64 18.61
CA LYS A 149 4.52 -1.96 18.79
C LYS A 149 5.94 -1.85 19.36
N SER A 150 6.44 -2.98 19.83
CA SER A 150 7.80 -3.10 20.34
C SER A 150 8.83 -2.62 19.31
N PRO A 151 9.97 -2.01 19.74
CA PRO A 151 11.08 -1.59 18.88
C PRO A 151 11.59 -2.66 17.90
N ARG A 152 11.30 -3.91 18.18
CA ARG A 152 11.59 -5.07 17.30
C ARG A 152 11.04 -4.90 15.87
N TRP A 153 9.92 -4.20 15.70
CA TRP A 153 9.28 -3.99 14.41
C TRP A 153 9.69 -2.68 13.71
N LEU A 154 10.39 -1.80 14.43
CA LEU A 154 10.79 -0.47 13.93
C LEU A 154 12.05 -0.49 13.03
N HIS A 155 12.68 -1.64 12.82
CA HIS A 155 13.89 -1.80 12.01
C HIS A 155 13.64 -2.61 10.73
N VAL A 156 12.47 -2.42 10.11
CA VAL A 156 12.12 -3.03 8.82
C VAL A 156 12.60 -2.16 7.66
#